data_22fcefd53306df789147670f79a99fb6
#
_entry.id   22fcefd53306df789147670f79a99fb6
#
_cell.length_a   1.000
_cell.length_b   1.000
_cell.length_c   1.000
_cell.angle_alpha   90.00
_cell.angle_beta   90.00
_cell.angle_gamma   90.00
#
_symmetry.space_group_name_H-M   'P 1'
#
loop_
_entity.id
_entity.type
_entity.pdbx_description
1 polymer ?
#
loop_
_entity_poly.entity_id
_entity_poly.type
_entity_poly.pdbx_seq_one_letter_code
_entity_poly.pdbx_strand_id
1 'polypeptide(L)'
;VLEHGRCLMVTKYQDLGYNRILVALDGTDQQDEVLHRAIVVAANNNSELYIGHVIDSTALETAGTYPVDLVASLEKDFRDSIADQVEAARGIDSIKKVEVIVKAGRIRETLKDDMIDVIEPDLIICGARGLSSIKYALLGSISTFLTRNAKCDTLVLK
;
A
#
# COMPACT_ATOMS: atom_id res chain seq x y z
N VAL A 1 12.96 -35.14 23.11
CA VAL A 1 11.61 -34.70 23.56
C VAL A 1 11.45 -33.19 23.46
N LEU A 2 12.50 -32.39 23.58
CA LEU A 2 12.46 -30.90 23.47
C LEU A 2 12.38 -30.39 22.02
N GLU A 3 12.80 -31.17 21.03
CA GLU A 3 12.77 -30.77 19.61
C GLU A 3 11.35 -30.80 19.02
N HIS A 4 10.52 -31.75 19.44
CA HIS A 4 9.14 -31.85 18.93
C HIS A 4 8.23 -30.70 19.41
N GLY A 5 8.44 -30.19 20.63
CA GLY A 5 7.68 -29.08 21.16
C GLY A 5 8.01 -27.72 20.49
N ARG A 6 9.29 -27.51 20.10
CA ARG A 6 9.72 -26.32 19.36
C ARG A 6 9.16 -26.30 17.94
N CYS A 7 9.17 -27.43 17.25
CA CYS A 7 8.67 -27.54 15.88
C CYS A 7 7.16 -27.24 15.82
N LEU A 8 6.36 -27.78 16.73
CA LEU A 8 4.93 -27.53 16.81
C LEU A 8 4.57 -26.07 17.16
N MET A 9 5.33 -25.42 18.03
CA MET A 9 5.12 -24.00 18.34
C MET A 9 5.45 -23.09 17.16
N VAL A 10 6.56 -23.32 16.45
CA VAL A 10 6.95 -22.55 15.28
C VAL A 10 5.90 -22.68 14.18
N THR A 11 5.39 -23.88 13.92
CA THR A 11 4.35 -24.12 12.91
C THR A 11 3.04 -23.40 13.25
N LYS A 12 2.66 -23.36 14.55
CA LYS A 12 1.45 -22.67 15.00
C LYS A 12 1.48 -21.16 14.79
N TYR A 13 2.66 -20.52 14.85
CA TYR A 13 2.81 -19.08 14.63
C TYR A 13 3.13 -18.70 13.20
N GLN A 14 3.52 -19.63 12.34
CA GLN A 14 3.71 -19.41 10.90
C GLN A 14 2.39 -19.14 10.17
N ASP A 15 1.28 -19.71 10.65
CA ASP A 15 -0.05 -19.51 10.07
C ASP A 15 -0.69 -18.14 10.44
N LEU A 16 -0.01 -17.33 11.25
CA LEU A 16 -0.46 -15.99 11.67
C LEU A 16 0.16 -14.87 10.82
N GLY A 17 0.83 -15.19 9.73
CA GLY A 17 1.38 -14.22 8.79
C GLY A 17 0.30 -13.54 7.95
N TYR A 18 0.66 -12.41 7.33
CA TYR A 18 -0.20 -11.71 6.38
C TYR A 18 -0.13 -12.38 5.01
N ASN A 19 -1.29 -12.57 4.37
CA ASN A 19 -1.37 -13.18 3.04
C ASN A 19 -1.46 -12.16 1.91
N ARG A 20 -2.24 -11.10 2.11
CA ARG A 20 -2.46 -10.03 1.14
C ARG A 20 -2.18 -8.68 1.78
N ILE A 21 -1.12 -8.05 1.32
CA ILE A 21 -0.68 -6.75 1.82
C ILE A 21 -0.97 -5.68 0.78
N LEU A 22 -1.72 -4.66 1.16
CA LEU A 22 -1.91 -3.45 0.37
C LEU A 22 -1.03 -2.34 0.94
N VAL A 23 -0.09 -1.82 0.15
CA VAL A 23 0.61 -0.58 0.48
C VAL A 23 -0.03 0.59 -0.27
N ALA A 24 -0.51 1.59 0.46
CA ALA A 24 -1.08 2.81 -0.10
C ALA A 24 0.00 3.89 -0.18
N LEU A 25 0.40 4.25 -1.39
CA LEU A 25 1.41 5.28 -1.67
C LEU A 25 0.73 6.57 -2.12
N ASP A 26 1.27 7.70 -1.68
CA ASP A 26 0.73 9.04 -1.93
C ASP A 26 1.51 9.86 -2.98
N GLY A 27 2.59 9.30 -3.53
CA GLY A 27 3.44 9.97 -4.52
C GLY A 27 4.39 11.02 -3.90
N THR A 28 4.53 11.07 -2.59
CA THR A 28 5.46 11.99 -1.90
C THR A 28 6.88 11.43 -1.84
N ASP A 29 7.84 12.24 -1.42
CA ASP A 29 9.25 11.84 -1.27
C ASP A 29 9.46 10.68 -0.28
N GLN A 30 8.49 10.42 0.60
CA GLN A 30 8.54 9.32 1.56
C GLN A 30 8.06 7.97 0.99
N GLN A 31 7.49 7.97 -0.21
CA GLN A 31 6.93 6.74 -0.80
C GLN A 31 7.96 5.64 -0.96
N ASP A 32 9.23 5.99 -1.23
CA ASP A 32 10.29 5.00 -1.44
C ASP A 32 10.57 4.20 -0.17
N GLU A 33 10.60 4.87 0.99
CA GLU A 33 10.77 4.18 2.27
C GLU A 33 9.55 3.35 2.64
N VAL A 34 8.35 3.87 2.42
CA VAL A 34 7.09 3.15 2.68
C VAL A 34 7.02 1.89 1.82
N LEU A 35 7.33 1.99 0.53
CA LEU A 35 7.35 0.85 -0.38
C LEU A 35 8.44 -0.16 0.00
N HIS A 36 9.64 0.30 0.34
CA HIS A 36 10.72 -0.57 0.81
C HIS A 36 10.30 -1.41 2.02
N ARG A 37 9.69 -0.76 3.03
CA ARG A 37 9.17 -1.45 4.23
C ARG A 37 8.08 -2.45 3.89
N ALA A 38 7.17 -2.10 2.98
CA ALA A 38 6.12 -3.00 2.53
C ALA A 38 6.69 -4.26 1.83
N ILE A 39 7.71 -4.10 1.00
CA ILE A 39 8.42 -5.21 0.35
C ILE A 39 9.06 -6.13 1.40
N VAL A 40 9.74 -5.58 2.41
CA VAL A 40 10.34 -6.37 3.50
C VAL A 40 9.28 -7.15 4.27
N VAL A 41 8.16 -6.52 4.61
CA VAL A 41 7.06 -7.19 5.32
C VAL A 41 6.45 -8.30 4.45
N ALA A 42 6.22 -8.03 3.16
CA ALA A 42 5.70 -9.03 2.23
C ALA A 42 6.62 -10.24 2.07
N ALA A 43 7.93 -10.00 1.95
CA ALA A 43 8.94 -11.05 1.84
C ALA A 43 9.00 -11.94 3.09
N ASN A 44 8.92 -11.33 4.28
CA ASN A 44 8.97 -12.05 5.55
C ASN A 44 7.70 -12.86 5.85
N ASN A 45 6.56 -12.50 5.23
CA ASN A 45 5.28 -13.17 5.43
C ASN A 45 4.88 -14.11 4.28
N ASN A 46 5.68 -14.22 3.22
CA ASN A 46 5.33 -14.96 1.99
C ASN A 46 4.00 -14.46 1.39
N SER A 47 3.83 -13.15 1.32
CA SER A 47 2.57 -12.50 0.96
C SER A 47 2.45 -12.22 -0.53
N GLU A 48 1.23 -11.93 -0.96
CA GLU A 48 0.95 -11.13 -2.15
C GLU A 48 1.08 -9.64 -1.79
N LEU A 49 1.76 -8.85 -2.62
CA LEU A 49 1.96 -7.42 -2.44
C LEU A 49 1.18 -6.63 -3.51
N TYR A 50 0.25 -5.82 -3.07
CA TYR A 50 -0.51 -4.88 -3.88
C TYR A 50 -0.03 -3.46 -3.58
N ILE A 51 0.39 -2.73 -4.61
CA ILE A 51 0.91 -1.36 -4.50
C ILE A 51 -0.14 -0.44 -5.09
N GLY A 52 -0.84 0.29 -4.23
CA GLY A 52 -1.96 1.16 -4.58
C GLY A 52 -1.58 2.64 -4.58
N HIS A 53 -2.02 3.35 -5.60
CA HIS A 53 -1.95 4.82 -5.68
C HIS A 53 -3.25 5.36 -6.25
N VAL A 54 -3.74 6.46 -5.68
CA VAL A 54 -4.90 7.17 -6.19
C VAL A 54 -4.48 8.56 -6.66
N ILE A 55 -4.74 8.83 -7.93
CA ILE A 55 -4.62 10.17 -8.51
C ILE A 55 -5.88 10.95 -8.10
N ASP A 56 -5.71 12.01 -7.31
CA ASP A 56 -6.83 12.85 -6.89
C ASP A 56 -7.42 13.60 -8.07
N SER A 57 -8.57 13.14 -8.56
CA SER A 57 -9.26 13.78 -9.69
C SER A 57 -10.12 14.97 -9.28
N THR A 58 -10.36 15.19 -7.98
CA THR A 58 -11.23 16.29 -7.53
C THR A 58 -10.68 17.67 -7.88
N ALA A 59 -9.35 17.81 -7.81
CA ALA A 59 -8.67 19.04 -8.24
C ALA A 59 -8.65 19.23 -9.76
N LEU A 60 -8.82 18.15 -10.53
CA LEU A 60 -8.74 18.14 -12.01
C LEU A 60 -10.12 18.35 -12.66
N GLU A 61 -11.21 18.04 -11.96
CA GLU A 61 -12.59 18.14 -12.46
C GLU A 61 -13.14 19.58 -12.47
N THR A 62 -12.43 20.56 -11.90
CA THR A 62 -12.91 21.95 -11.75
C THR A 62 -13.10 22.70 -13.09
N ALA A 63 -12.65 22.13 -14.22
CA ALA A 63 -12.76 22.75 -15.54
C ALA A 63 -13.90 22.17 -16.41
N GLY A 64 -14.77 21.29 -15.87
CA GLY A 64 -15.90 20.70 -16.60
C GLY A 64 -15.54 19.65 -17.64
N THR A 65 -14.25 19.32 -17.81
CA THR A 65 -13.76 18.28 -18.72
C THR A 65 -12.79 17.38 -17.96
N TYR A 66 -13.02 16.06 -17.99
CA TYR A 66 -12.09 15.11 -17.38
C TYR A 66 -10.79 15.05 -18.20
N PRO A 67 -9.62 15.41 -17.61
CA PRO A 67 -8.36 15.51 -18.35
C PRO A 67 -7.71 14.13 -18.51
N VAL A 68 -8.22 13.32 -19.42
CA VAL A 68 -7.79 11.92 -19.65
C VAL A 68 -6.28 11.83 -19.90
N ASP A 69 -5.71 12.74 -20.72
CA ASP A 69 -4.28 12.72 -21.06
C ASP A 69 -3.40 13.07 -19.84
N LEU A 70 -3.85 14.00 -19.00
CA LEU A 70 -3.14 14.34 -17.76
C LEU A 70 -3.16 13.19 -16.77
N VAL A 71 -4.29 12.52 -16.59
CA VAL A 71 -4.40 11.34 -15.72
C VAL A 71 -3.47 10.22 -16.20
N ALA A 72 -3.46 9.95 -17.51
CA ALA A 72 -2.57 8.94 -18.10
C ALA A 72 -1.08 9.30 -17.90
N SER A 73 -0.72 10.59 -18.02
CA SER A 73 0.65 11.05 -17.74
C SER A 73 1.02 10.88 -16.27
N LEU A 74 0.14 11.25 -15.35
CA LEU A 74 0.38 11.10 -13.90
C LEU A 74 0.49 9.63 -13.48
N GLU A 75 -0.31 8.75 -14.07
CA GLU A 75 -0.20 7.31 -13.86
C GLU A 75 1.15 6.77 -14.34
N LYS A 76 1.58 7.17 -15.53
CA LYS A 76 2.87 6.79 -16.08
C LYS A 76 4.02 7.27 -15.18
N ASP A 77 4.01 8.53 -14.79
CA ASP A 77 5.03 9.11 -13.93
C ASP A 77 5.12 8.39 -12.58
N PHE A 78 3.98 8.06 -12.00
CA PHE A 78 3.96 7.28 -10.76
C PHE A 78 4.57 5.89 -10.96
N ARG A 79 4.14 5.15 -12.00
CA ARG A 79 4.67 3.80 -12.28
C ARG A 79 6.18 3.83 -12.55
N ASP A 80 6.66 4.83 -13.28
CA ASP A 80 8.08 5.02 -13.57
C ASP A 80 8.87 5.30 -12.28
N SER A 81 8.31 6.07 -11.36
CA SER A 81 8.97 6.43 -10.10
C SER A 81 9.24 5.25 -9.16
N ILE A 82 8.47 4.18 -9.27
CA ILE A 82 8.61 2.98 -8.42
C ILE A 82 9.10 1.74 -9.20
N ALA A 83 9.42 1.89 -10.48
CA ALA A 83 9.69 0.76 -11.38
C ALA A 83 10.81 -0.15 -10.87
N ASP A 84 11.92 0.41 -10.40
CA ASP A 84 13.08 -0.36 -9.93
C ASP A 84 12.74 -1.17 -8.66
N GLN A 85 11.97 -0.58 -7.75
CA GLN A 85 11.55 -1.27 -6.53
C GLN A 85 10.53 -2.39 -6.82
N VAL A 86 9.61 -2.16 -7.76
CA VAL A 86 8.65 -3.17 -8.21
C VAL A 86 9.37 -4.35 -8.85
N GLU A 87 10.36 -4.08 -9.71
CA GLU A 87 11.15 -5.15 -10.35
C GLU A 87 11.97 -5.93 -9.32
N ALA A 88 12.59 -5.23 -8.36
CA ALA A 88 13.30 -5.88 -7.26
C ALA A 88 12.36 -6.77 -6.43
N ALA A 89 11.15 -6.30 -6.12
CA ALA A 89 10.16 -7.08 -5.38
C ALA A 89 9.71 -8.34 -6.14
N ARG A 90 9.54 -8.26 -7.45
CA ARG A 90 9.21 -9.40 -8.31
C ARG A 90 10.31 -10.47 -8.35
N GLY A 91 11.56 -10.08 -8.13
CA GLY A 91 12.70 -10.98 -8.03
C GLY A 91 12.82 -11.72 -6.68
N ILE A 92 11.99 -11.39 -5.68
CA ILE A 92 12.00 -12.03 -4.36
C ILE A 92 11.07 -13.25 -4.37
N ASP A 93 11.63 -14.45 -4.29
CA ASP A 93 10.89 -15.71 -4.39
C ASP A 93 9.78 -15.87 -3.33
N SER A 94 9.96 -15.29 -2.15
CA SER A 94 8.97 -15.35 -1.06
C SER A 94 7.75 -14.43 -1.27
N ILE A 95 7.82 -13.47 -2.18
CA ILE A 95 6.66 -12.64 -2.54
C ILE A 95 5.88 -13.33 -3.65
N LYS A 96 4.70 -13.82 -3.33
CA LYS A 96 3.89 -14.65 -4.24
C LYS A 96 3.37 -13.90 -5.46
N LYS A 97 3.12 -12.58 -5.31
CA LYS A 97 2.57 -11.72 -6.35
C LYS A 97 2.96 -10.27 -6.07
N VAL A 98 3.27 -9.51 -7.10
CA VAL A 98 3.44 -8.04 -7.02
C VAL A 98 2.55 -7.41 -8.08
N GLU A 99 1.58 -6.62 -7.64
CA GLU A 99 0.65 -5.91 -8.52
C GLU A 99 0.63 -4.41 -8.21
N VAL A 100 0.71 -3.57 -9.23
CA VAL A 100 0.60 -2.11 -9.12
C VAL A 100 -0.76 -1.66 -9.63
N ILE A 101 -1.53 -1.02 -8.76
CA ILE A 101 -2.89 -0.54 -9.04
C ILE A 101 -2.90 0.98 -8.92
N VAL A 102 -3.16 1.65 -10.02
CA VAL A 102 -3.34 3.11 -10.07
C VAL A 102 -4.77 3.41 -10.51
N LYS A 103 -5.46 4.22 -9.75
CA LYS A 103 -6.83 4.66 -10.04
C LYS A 103 -6.90 6.17 -9.93
N ALA A 104 -7.82 6.78 -10.66
CA ALA A 104 -8.15 8.19 -10.53
C ALA A 104 -9.53 8.35 -9.90
N GLY A 105 -9.66 9.25 -8.95
CA GLY A 105 -10.91 9.46 -8.23
C GLY A 105 -10.72 10.26 -6.94
N ARG A 106 -11.74 10.22 -6.09
CA ARG A 106 -11.64 10.73 -4.73
C ARG A 106 -10.84 9.74 -3.89
N ILE A 107 -9.78 10.21 -3.25
CA ILE A 107 -8.77 9.32 -2.64
C ILE A 107 -9.40 8.29 -1.70
N ARG A 108 -10.24 8.72 -0.75
CA ARG A 108 -10.80 7.82 0.28
C ARG A 108 -11.76 6.80 -0.30
N GLU A 109 -12.68 7.25 -1.14
CA GLU A 109 -13.67 6.40 -1.80
C GLU A 109 -12.98 5.40 -2.72
N THR A 110 -12.05 5.86 -3.54
CA THR A 110 -11.29 4.99 -4.47
C THR A 110 -10.43 3.98 -3.74
N LEU A 111 -9.73 4.38 -2.67
CA LEU A 111 -8.99 3.43 -1.83
C LEU A 111 -9.91 2.35 -1.25
N LYS A 112 -11.08 2.76 -0.75
CA LYS A 112 -12.02 1.81 -0.16
C LYS A 112 -12.64 0.91 -1.22
N ASP A 113 -13.33 1.49 -2.19
CA ASP A 113 -14.23 0.75 -3.09
C ASP A 113 -13.47 0.00 -4.19
N ASP A 114 -12.38 0.58 -4.72
CA ASP A 114 -11.64 0.03 -5.87
C ASP A 114 -10.38 -0.75 -5.47
N MET A 115 -9.92 -0.64 -4.22
CA MET A 115 -8.72 -1.33 -3.76
C MET A 115 -9.02 -2.22 -2.54
N ILE A 116 -9.44 -1.66 -1.41
CA ILE A 116 -9.62 -2.44 -0.17
C ILE A 116 -10.72 -3.48 -0.31
N ASP A 117 -11.90 -3.08 -0.81
CA ASP A 117 -13.04 -3.99 -0.96
C ASP A 117 -12.83 -5.03 -2.09
N VAL A 118 -11.94 -4.76 -3.05
CA VAL A 118 -11.61 -5.68 -4.15
C VAL A 118 -10.49 -6.66 -3.77
N ILE A 119 -9.42 -6.15 -3.15
CA ILE A 119 -8.25 -6.94 -2.76
C ILE A 119 -8.54 -7.76 -1.50
N GLU A 120 -9.35 -7.20 -0.60
CA GLU A 120 -9.59 -7.74 0.75
C GLU A 120 -8.27 -8.04 1.48
N PRO A 121 -7.40 -7.02 1.69
CA PRO A 121 -6.12 -7.20 2.34
C PRO A 121 -6.30 -7.59 3.82
N ASP A 122 -5.35 -8.32 4.36
CA ASP A 122 -5.26 -8.59 5.80
C ASP A 122 -4.25 -7.67 6.52
N LEU A 123 -3.45 -6.92 5.74
CA LEU A 123 -2.63 -5.80 6.22
C LEU A 123 -2.66 -4.64 5.21
N ILE A 124 -2.86 -3.42 5.72
CA ILE A 124 -2.63 -2.19 4.95
C ILE A 124 -1.42 -1.47 5.53
N ILE A 125 -0.51 -1.04 4.64
CA ILE A 125 0.68 -0.25 5.00
C ILE A 125 0.55 1.14 4.37
N CYS A 126 0.79 2.18 5.14
CA CYS A 126 0.81 3.56 4.63
C CYS A 126 1.81 4.42 5.40
N GLY A 127 2.17 5.57 4.84
CA GLY A 127 2.92 6.59 5.55
C GLY A 127 2.05 7.36 6.54
N ALA A 128 2.65 7.86 7.61
CA ALA A 128 1.96 8.67 8.63
C ALA A 128 1.52 10.04 8.08
N ARG A 129 2.21 10.56 7.06
CA ARG A 129 2.03 11.90 6.50
C ARG A 129 1.96 11.84 4.99
N GLY A 130 1.09 12.68 4.41
CA GLY A 130 1.04 12.98 2.99
C GLY A 130 1.66 14.36 2.69
N LEU A 131 1.16 15.02 1.63
CA LEU A 131 1.62 16.32 1.14
C LEU A 131 1.51 17.47 2.17
N SER A 132 0.70 17.35 3.23
CA SER A 132 0.56 18.38 4.26
C SER A 132 1.63 18.23 5.34
N SER A 133 2.65 19.07 5.28
CA SER A 133 3.73 19.16 6.27
C SER A 133 3.33 19.89 7.56
N ILE A 134 2.25 19.48 8.22
CA ILE A 134 1.92 20.00 9.54
C ILE A 134 2.82 19.26 10.55
N LYS A 135 3.84 19.95 11.04
CA LYS A 135 4.89 19.41 11.92
C LYS A 135 4.40 18.75 13.22
N TYR A 136 3.12 18.88 13.55
CA TYR A 136 2.54 18.42 14.82
C TYR A 136 1.35 17.48 14.65
N ALA A 137 0.93 17.15 13.42
CA ALA A 137 -0.10 16.13 13.22
C ALA A 137 0.53 14.74 13.35
N LEU A 138 0.04 13.95 14.29
CA LEU A 138 0.52 12.57 14.52
C LEU A 138 0.20 11.64 13.35
N LEU A 139 -0.91 11.89 12.65
CA LEU A 139 -1.35 11.12 11.48
C LEU A 139 -1.94 12.05 10.42
N GLY A 140 -1.68 11.76 9.14
CA GLY A 140 -2.32 12.42 8.00
C GLY A 140 -3.80 11.97 7.83
N SER A 141 -4.51 12.65 6.93
CA SER A 141 -5.94 12.38 6.69
C SER A 141 -6.20 10.96 6.16
N ILE A 142 -5.32 10.42 5.33
CA ILE A 142 -5.46 9.08 4.74
C ILE A 142 -5.10 8.00 5.76
N SER A 143 -3.99 8.15 6.49
CA SER A 143 -3.64 7.20 7.55
C SER A 143 -4.71 7.15 8.64
N THR A 144 -5.29 8.30 9.02
CA THR A 144 -6.43 8.35 9.95
C THR A 144 -7.66 7.66 9.37
N PHE A 145 -7.97 7.88 8.09
CA PHE A 145 -9.09 7.21 7.42
C PHE A 145 -8.90 5.69 7.40
N LEU A 146 -7.72 5.21 7.01
CA LEU A 146 -7.41 3.78 6.94
C LEU A 146 -7.50 3.11 8.31
N THR A 147 -6.91 3.70 9.35
CA THR A 147 -6.95 3.13 10.71
C THR A 147 -8.37 3.05 11.30
N ARG A 148 -9.29 3.92 10.87
CA ARG A 148 -10.68 3.91 11.34
C ARG A 148 -11.61 3.03 10.53
N ASN A 149 -11.35 2.85 9.24
CA ASN A 149 -12.30 2.24 8.31
C ASN A 149 -11.83 0.89 7.75
N ALA A 150 -10.55 0.56 7.85
CA ALA A 150 -10.06 -0.76 7.45
C ALA A 150 -10.60 -1.85 8.40
N LYS A 151 -11.00 -2.98 7.83
CA LYS A 151 -11.42 -4.17 8.59
C LYS A 151 -10.25 -5.12 8.90
N CYS A 152 -9.03 -4.70 8.61
CA CYS A 152 -7.80 -5.44 8.79
C CYS A 152 -6.77 -4.60 9.57
N ASP A 153 -5.63 -5.20 9.86
CA ASP A 153 -4.52 -4.50 10.51
C ASP A 153 -3.98 -3.37 9.62
N THR A 154 -3.53 -2.29 10.26
CA THR A 154 -2.94 -1.14 9.58
C THR A 154 -1.59 -0.80 10.20
N LEU A 155 -0.55 -0.81 9.38
CA LEU A 155 0.80 -0.38 9.75
C LEU A 155 1.05 1.02 9.20
N VAL A 156 1.25 1.98 10.10
CA VAL A 156 1.52 3.37 9.75
C VAL A 156 2.99 3.68 10.01
N LEU A 157 3.72 4.02 8.94
CA LEU A 157 5.15 4.33 9.00
C LEU A 157 5.37 5.83 9.22
N LYS A 158 6.25 6.16 10.16
CA LYS A 158 6.59 7.55 10.53
C LYS A 158 7.85 8.02 9.84
#